data_257578e914b9668a14b59b555ae664b2
#
_entry.id   257578e914b9668a14b59b555ae664b2
#
_cell.length_a   1.000
_cell.length_b   1.000
_cell.length_c   1.000
_cell.angle_alpha   90.00
_cell.angle_beta   90.00
_cell.angle_gamma   90.00
#
_symmetry.space_group_name_H-M   'P 1'
#
loop_
_entity.id
_entity.type
_entity.pdbx_description
1 polymer ?
#
loop_
_entity_poly.entity_id
_entity_poly.type
_entity_poly.pdbx_seq_one_letter_code
_entity_poly.pdbx_strand_id
1 'polypeptide(L)'
;MQAVILAAGIGKRLRPLTEKTPKCLVEVNGKPILINTLENLESRGVDEVVLVVGYLREKVYERIGYRFGRMKISYVENPDYENTNNVYSVWLARERLDRDTILLECDTYFEGALLDVLLNDNQHQCQVLLGRFQPYMDGTVVEMNSDSIIQRLIPTRDQLPGLDFSNKFKTVNIYFFSKGFLEQYFLPHLDLYVKNQSITAYYEVIIGALIFYGTPGIHGKVIDGIKWFEIDDEADLARASYFFSSKSEKLKHINSLYGGFWRYDFLDFCYLVNLYYPPPSFMKQLQVSLPSLIGNYPSGMTEITRLIARAMNLEADMLVVGNGASEIIKILAESFVKRITIPTPTFNEYENRLKKEQITYFHMEADNFQLDPKKFVDTIFRSGSDAALLINPNNPTSMLIRKGDMEFLLDGLRDLELFIIDESFMDFTDPGEYCSVHNMLYQYPNVILVRSMSKEFGIPGMRIGYAVSSNKEYIARLRNLIPIWNINSISEHFLEEMPQYDKEYRNACDKVRRDRDALFKGLKTIPYLEPYPPAANFIFARVLEPYTSGSLMDRLFMEYSILIKDCSNKTGLKRGRYVRIASRNKDDNEKLLKALKELS
;
A
#
# COMPACT_ATOMS: atom_id res chain seq x y z
N MET A 1 32.53 10.87 25.03
CA MET A 1 32.04 10.96 23.64
C MET A 1 30.89 11.95 23.59
N GLN A 2 30.75 12.71 22.50
CA GLN A 2 29.68 13.68 22.34
C GLN A 2 28.78 13.37 21.13
N ALA A 3 27.61 14.01 21.08
CA ALA A 3 26.79 14.06 19.90
C ALA A 3 26.53 15.52 19.47
N VAL A 4 26.45 15.74 18.15
CA VAL A 4 26.02 17.02 17.57
C VAL A 4 24.76 16.76 16.77
N ILE A 5 23.67 17.48 17.10
CA ILE A 5 22.37 17.32 16.48
C ILE A 5 21.99 18.59 15.74
N LEU A 6 21.68 18.46 14.45
CA LEU A 6 21.33 19.58 13.59
C LEU A 6 19.80 19.82 13.65
N ALA A 7 19.37 20.81 14.40
CA ALA A 7 17.97 21.11 14.69
C ALA A 7 17.55 22.55 14.29
N ALA A 8 18.25 23.19 13.36
CA ALA A 8 17.99 24.57 12.96
C ALA A 8 16.91 24.74 11.88
N GLY A 9 16.52 23.68 11.19
CA GLY A 9 15.67 23.71 10.02
C GLY A 9 14.20 24.06 10.29
N ILE A 10 13.53 24.72 9.30
CA ILE A 10 12.12 25.17 9.40
C ILE A 10 11.12 24.00 9.28
N GLY A 11 11.44 22.95 8.53
CA GLY A 11 10.50 21.85 8.27
C GLY A 11 9.28 22.25 7.43
N LYS A 12 9.48 23.00 6.34
CA LYS A 12 8.40 23.58 5.51
C LYS A 12 7.39 22.54 4.97
N ARG A 13 7.85 21.30 4.67
CA ARG A 13 6.99 20.22 4.16
C ARG A 13 6.01 19.64 5.19
N LEU A 14 6.29 19.85 6.49
CA LEU A 14 5.43 19.45 7.62
C LEU A 14 4.43 20.53 8.06
N ARG A 15 4.29 21.63 7.32
CA ARG A 15 3.26 22.64 7.63
C ARG A 15 1.86 22.06 7.40
N PRO A 16 0.87 22.38 8.27
CA PRO A 16 0.88 23.45 9.29
C PRO A 16 1.49 23.07 10.65
N LEU A 17 1.88 21.82 10.90
CA LEU A 17 2.41 21.36 12.20
C LEU A 17 3.63 22.18 12.63
N THR A 18 4.52 22.47 11.70
CA THR A 18 5.77 23.20 11.98
C THR A 18 5.62 24.73 12.02
N GLU A 19 4.43 25.28 11.87
CA GLU A 19 4.21 26.73 12.10
C GLU A 19 4.39 27.12 13.56
N LYS A 20 4.05 26.21 14.46
CA LYS A 20 4.08 26.45 15.91
C LYS A 20 5.02 25.51 16.67
N THR A 21 5.60 24.51 16.02
CA THR A 21 6.44 23.49 16.65
C THR A 21 7.66 23.26 15.77
N PRO A 22 8.92 23.40 16.27
CA PRO A 22 10.09 23.11 15.45
C PRO A 22 10.10 21.64 15.03
N LYS A 23 10.63 21.31 13.83
CA LYS A 23 10.62 19.95 13.26
C LYS A 23 11.09 18.89 14.25
N CYS A 24 12.15 19.17 14.99
CA CYS A 24 12.72 18.24 15.98
C CYS A 24 11.79 17.92 17.17
N LEU A 25 10.76 18.76 17.44
CA LEU A 25 9.77 18.53 18.48
C LEU A 25 8.43 17.98 17.94
N VAL A 26 8.33 17.68 16.65
CA VAL A 26 7.19 16.94 16.10
C VAL A 26 7.14 15.55 16.73
N GLU A 27 5.94 15.09 17.07
CA GLU A 27 5.75 13.87 17.84
C GLU A 27 5.39 12.67 16.97
N VAL A 28 6.06 11.56 17.23
CA VAL A 28 5.68 10.23 16.75
C VAL A 28 5.05 9.47 17.91
N ASN A 29 3.77 9.18 17.82
CA ASN A 29 3.01 8.50 18.90
C ASN A 29 3.15 9.16 20.28
N GLY A 30 3.12 10.49 20.33
CA GLY A 30 3.22 11.27 21.56
C GLY A 30 4.64 11.48 22.11
N LYS A 31 5.69 11.05 21.38
CA LYS A 31 7.08 11.28 21.74
C LYS A 31 7.78 12.15 20.68
N PRO A 32 8.31 13.34 21.03
CA PRO A 32 9.07 14.16 20.11
C PRO A 32 10.31 13.48 19.55
N ILE A 33 10.64 13.75 18.28
CA ILE A 33 11.80 13.16 17.59
C ILE A 33 13.08 13.40 18.39
N LEU A 34 13.31 14.65 18.83
CA LEU A 34 14.51 15.00 19.61
C LEU A 34 14.56 14.28 20.97
N ILE A 35 13.42 14.10 21.64
CA ILE A 35 13.38 13.36 22.91
C ILE A 35 13.75 11.88 22.68
N ASN A 36 13.23 11.24 21.60
CA ASN A 36 13.64 9.90 21.23
C ASN A 36 15.16 9.80 21.01
N THR A 37 15.74 10.74 20.29
CA THR A 37 17.18 10.78 20.02
C THR A 37 17.98 10.95 21.30
N LEU A 38 17.59 11.87 22.19
CA LEU A 38 18.28 12.13 23.46
C LEU A 38 18.22 10.93 24.42
N GLU A 39 17.07 10.27 24.53
CA GLU A 39 16.93 9.05 25.35
C GLU A 39 17.85 7.93 24.83
N ASN A 40 17.91 7.76 23.51
CA ASN A 40 18.77 6.76 22.88
C ASN A 40 20.27 7.04 23.10
N LEU A 41 20.69 8.31 23.05
CA LEU A 41 22.07 8.73 23.33
C LEU A 41 22.43 8.56 24.81
N GLU A 42 21.53 8.99 25.73
CA GLU A 42 21.75 8.89 27.16
C GLU A 42 21.92 7.44 27.61
N SER A 43 21.06 6.55 27.13
CA SER A 43 21.09 5.12 27.47
C SER A 43 22.40 4.42 27.02
N ARG A 44 23.14 5.06 26.12
CA ARG A 44 24.42 4.57 25.57
C ARG A 44 25.65 5.31 26.09
N GLY A 45 25.45 6.12 27.12
CA GLY A 45 26.56 6.75 27.83
C GLY A 45 27.21 7.93 27.10
N VAL A 46 26.47 8.61 26.23
CA VAL A 46 26.90 9.91 25.69
C VAL A 46 26.83 10.94 26.80
N ASP A 47 27.88 11.73 26.98
CA ASP A 47 28.02 12.65 28.11
C ASP A 47 27.59 14.08 27.79
N GLU A 48 27.74 14.49 26.54
CA GLU A 48 27.48 15.85 26.06
C GLU A 48 26.79 15.84 24.71
N VAL A 49 25.77 16.70 24.56
CA VAL A 49 25.08 16.94 23.31
C VAL A 49 25.15 18.43 22.97
N VAL A 50 25.55 18.72 21.74
CA VAL A 50 25.50 20.05 21.14
C VAL A 50 24.32 20.10 20.20
N LEU A 51 23.33 20.94 20.50
CA LEU A 51 22.18 21.19 19.65
C LEU A 51 22.43 22.46 18.79
N VAL A 52 22.45 22.27 17.47
CA VAL A 52 22.48 23.41 16.55
C VAL A 52 21.06 23.81 16.25
N VAL A 53 20.64 24.98 16.73
CA VAL A 53 19.25 25.45 16.71
C VAL A 53 19.09 26.71 15.86
N GLY A 54 17.89 26.95 15.36
CA GLY A 54 17.56 28.12 14.55
C GLY A 54 16.08 28.45 14.63
N TYR A 55 15.26 27.89 13.78
CA TYR A 55 13.82 28.13 13.75
C TYR A 55 13.13 27.68 15.06
N LEU A 56 12.35 28.60 15.66
CA LEU A 56 11.64 28.38 16.93
C LEU A 56 12.54 27.85 18.07
N ARG A 57 13.82 28.26 18.11
CA ARG A 57 14.83 27.79 19.08
C ARG A 57 14.39 27.93 20.54
N GLU A 58 13.61 28.94 20.86
CA GLU A 58 13.12 29.18 22.23
C GLU A 58 12.31 27.98 22.76
N LYS A 59 11.50 27.36 21.89
CA LYS A 59 10.75 26.16 22.25
C LYS A 59 11.64 24.93 22.49
N VAL A 60 12.79 24.89 21.80
CA VAL A 60 13.77 23.81 22.05
C VAL A 60 14.43 24.05 23.41
N TYR A 61 14.81 25.29 23.74
CA TYR A 61 15.35 25.64 25.06
C TYR A 61 14.37 25.36 26.20
N GLU A 62 13.12 25.76 26.05
CA GLU A 62 12.06 25.49 27.04
C GLU A 62 11.83 24.00 27.26
N ARG A 63 11.86 23.21 26.19
CA ARG A 63 11.55 21.78 26.26
C ARG A 63 12.71 20.93 26.77
N ILE A 64 13.95 21.26 26.41
CA ILE A 64 15.14 20.43 26.66
C ILE A 64 15.97 20.98 27.83
N GLY A 65 16.14 22.27 27.94
CA GLY A 65 17.01 22.92 28.95
C GLY A 65 18.49 22.66 28.68
N TYR A 66 19.31 22.77 29.71
CA TYR A 66 20.76 22.61 29.64
C TYR A 66 21.25 21.24 30.15
N ARG A 67 20.36 20.37 30.52
CA ARG A 67 20.62 18.98 30.94
C ARG A 67 19.48 18.08 30.53
N PHE A 68 19.83 16.88 30.07
CA PHE A 68 18.88 15.81 29.82
C PHE A 68 19.40 14.54 30.52
N GLY A 69 18.75 14.15 31.61
CA GLY A 69 19.27 13.12 32.49
C GLY A 69 20.69 13.44 32.98
N ARG A 70 21.65 12.58 32.62
CA ARG A 70 23.08 12.79 32.94
C ARG A 70 23.83 13.66 31.93
N MET A 71 23.29 13.78 30.72
CA MET A 71 23.96 14.50 29.63
C MET A 71 23.91 16.00 29.85
N LYS A 72 25.01 16.66 29.54
CA LYS A 72 25.10 18.13 29.42
C LYS A 72 24.61 18.52 28.02
N ILE A 73 23.72 19.48 27.96
CA ILE A 73 23.22 20.05 26.70
C ILE A 73 23.81 21.42 26.50
N SER A 74 24.39 21.66 25.35
CA SER A 74 24.90 22.97 24.93
C SER A 74 24.29 23.34 23.58
N TYR A 75 24.26 24.62 23.27
CA TYR A 75 23.60 25.15 22.10
C TYR A 75 24.56 25.93 21.20
N VAL A 76 24.38 25.77 19.90
CA VAL A 76 24.98 26.63 18.87
C VAL A 76 23.84 27.20 18.05
N GLU A 77 23.78 28.53 17.92
CA GLU A 77 22.71 29.16 17.16
C GLU A 77 23.11 29.36 15.70
N ASN A 78 22.21 28.98 14.79
CA ASN A 78 22.27 29.40 13.40
C ASN A 78 21.26 30.55 13.20
N PRO A 79 21.69 31.81 13.21
CA PRO A 79 20.79 32.96 13.05
C PRO A 79 20.27 33.09 11.61
N ASP A 80 20.97 32.51 10.62
CA ASP A 80 20.64 32.59 9.19
C ASP A 80 20.08 31.28 8.64
N TYR A 81 19.30 30.58 9.47
CA TYR A 81 18.71 29.28 9.11
C TYR A 81 17.77 29.32 7.90
N GLU A 82 17.22 30.50 7.55
CA GLU A 82 16.34 30.67 6.38
C GLU A 82 17.08 30.62 5.05
N ASN A 83 18.32 31.10 5.02
CA ASN A 83 19.14 31.28 3.82
C ASN A 83 20.30 30.26 3.75
N THR A 84 20.44 29.40 4.74
CA THR A 84 21.53 28.43 4.84
C THR A 84 20.99 26.99 4.91
N ASN A 85 21.88 26.02 4.69
CA ASN A 85 21.54 24.61 4.89
C ASN A 85 22.45 23.98 5.96
N ASN A 86 22.33 22.68 6.16
CA ASN A 86 22.99 21.97 7.26
C ASN A 86 24.53 22.02 7.22
N VAL A 87 25.19 22.22 6.05
CA VAL A 87 26.63 22.46 5.97
C VAL A 87 27.07 23.65 6.82
N TYR A 88 26.28 24.74 6.79
CA TYR A 88 26.57 25.95 7.58
C TYR A 88 26.30 25.71 9.06
N SER A 89 25.27 24.97 9.41
CA SER A 89 25.00 24.57 10.80
C SER A 89 26.14 23.75 11.39
N VAL A 90 26.70 22.80 10.65
CA VAL A 90 27.89 22.05 11.07
C VAL A 90 29.10 22.96 11.20
N TRP A 91 29.29 23.90 10.27
CA TRP A 91 30.40 24.86 10.33
C TRP A 91 30.31 25.77 11.53
N LEU A 92 29.14 26.23 11.93
CA LEU A 92 28.95 27.04 13.17
C LEU A 92 29.34 26.20 14.41
N ALA A 93 29.08 24.91 14.41
CA ALA A 93 29.44 24.01 15.51
C ALA A 93 30.88 23.50 15.46
N ARG A 94 31.71 23.88 14.47
CA ARG A 94 33.05 23.31 14.23
C ARG A 94 34.00 23.35 15.41
N GLU A 95 33.93 24.38 16.23
CA GLU A 95 34.77 24.51 17.42
C GLU A 95 34.36 23.55 18.56
N ARG A 96 33.17 22.95 18.45
CA ARG A 96 32.66 21.92 19.36
C ARG A 96 32.96 20.49 18.86
N LEU A 97 33.46 20.33 17.63
CA LEU A 97 33.85 19.05 17.05
C LEU A 97 35.30 18.70 17.45
N ASP A 98 35.59 18.68 18.76
CA ASP A 98 36.92 18.56 19.35
C ASP A 98 37.28 17.14 19.89
N ARG A 99 36.37 16.20 19.73
CA ARG A 99 36.48 14.79 20.18
C ARG A 99 35.66 13.86 19.30
N ASP A 100 35.72 12.54 19.60
CA ASP A 100 34.85 11.56 18.93
C ASP A 100 33.39 11.98 19.00
N THR A 101 32.77 12.09 17.82
CA THR A 101 31.46 12.74 17.67
C THR A 101 30.50 11.89 16.85
N ILE A 102 29.27 11.74 17.35
CA ILE A 102 28.14 11.30 16.55
C ILE A 102 27.43 12.54 16.01
N LEU A 103 27.36 12.69 14.68
CA LEU A 103 26.61 13.74 14.01
C LEU A 103 25.26 13.19 13.57
N LEU A 104 24.17 13.85 13.97
CA LEU A 104 22.79 13.43 13.65
C LEU A 104 21.98 14.59 13.08
N GLU A 105 21.07 14.28 12.17
CA GLU A 105 19.97 15.17 11.82
C GLU A 105 18.77 14.95 12.75
N CYS A 106 17.96 15.98 12.96
CA CYS A 106 16.86 15.96 13.94
C CYS A 106 15.52 15.46 13.37
N ASP A 107 15.52 14.81 12.23
CA ASP A 107 14.32 14.33 11.53
C ASP A 107 14.20 12.79 11.49
N THR A 108 15.16 12.11 12.06
CA THR A 108 15.15 10.63 12.10
C THR A 108 14.65 10.15 13.46
N TYR A 109 13.56 9.38 13.45
CA TYR A 109 13.05 8.65 14.61
C TYR A 109 13.50 7.19 14.53
N PHE A 110 14.10 6.65 15.61
CA PHE A 110 14.78 5.35 15.54
C PHE A 110 14.80 4.58 16.85
N GLU A 111 14.96 3.24 16.76
CA GLU A 111 15.22 2.36 17.89
C GLU A 111 16.68 2.50 18.35
N GLY A 112 16.90 2.52 19.65
CA GLY A 112 18.24 2.74 20.23
C GLY A 112 19.31 1.76 19.76
N ALA A 113 18.97 0.52 19.44
CA ALA A 113 19.88 -0.48 18.88
C ALA A 113 20.64 0.01 17.63
N LEU A 114 20.10 1.02 16.94
CA LEU A 114 20.77 1.64 15.79
C LEU A 114 22.10 2.29 16.17
N LEU A 115 22.19 2.93 17.33
CA LEU A 115 23.45 3.52 17.82
C LEU A 115 24.46 2.46 18.24
N ASP A 116 24.01 1.28 18.66
CA ASP A 116 24.91 0.16 19.05
C ASP A 116 25.74 -0.31 17.85
N VAL A 117 25.22 -0.17 16.61
CA VAL A 117 25.95 -0.50 15.38
C VAL A 117 27.19 0.39 15.18
N LEU A 118 27.10 1.68 15.59
CA LEU A 118 28.25 2.60 15.54
C LEU A 118 29.19 2.41 16.73
N LEU A 119 28.63 2.23 17.92
CA LEU A 119 29.39 2.27 19.17
C LEU A 119 30.18 1.00 19.47
N ASN A 120 29.75 -0.13 18.90
CA ASN A 120 30.45 -1.41 19.07
C ASN A 120 31.66 -1.61 18.13
N ASP A 121 31.87 -0.66 17.19
CA ASP A 121 32.99 -0.72 16.25
C ASP A 121 33.97 0.45 16.46
N ASN A 122 35.07 0.18 17.14
CA ASN A 122 36.11 1.17 17.41
C ASN A 122 37.26 1.18 16.37
N GLN A 123 37.12 0.46 15.25
CA GLN A 123 38.20 0.29 14.27
C GLN A 123 38.20 1.35 13.16
N HIS A 124 37.05 1.97 12.91
CA HIS A 124 36.89 2.87 11.77
C HIS A 124 36.77 4.33 12.18
N GLN A 125 37.51 5.20 11.47
CA GLN A 125 37.61 6.62 11.79
C GLN A 125 36.35 7.44 11.37
N CYS A 126 35.68 7.01 10.32
CA CYS A 126 34.42 7.57 9.85
C CYS A 126 33.46 6.44 9.51
N GLN A 127 32.28 6.46 10.12
CA GLN A 127 31.23 5.47 9.88
C GLN A 127 29.91 6.16 9.51
N VAL A 128 29.25 5.63 8.50
CA VAL A 128 27.96 6.13 7.98
C VAL A 128 26.91 5.04 8.15
N LEU A 129 25.83 5.32 8.88
CA LEU A 129 24.72 4.38 8.96
C LEU A 129 23.91 4.36 7.67
N LEU A 130 23.61 3.16 7.20
CA LEU A 130 22.99 2.91 5.91
C LEU A 130 21.80 1.96 6.04
N GLY A 131 20.67 2.34 5.45
CA GLY A 131 19.51 1.46 5.29
C GLY A 131 19.41 0.93 3.86
N ARG A 132 18.81 -0.24 3.65
CA ARG A 132 18.44 -0.69 2.30
C ARG A 132 17.43 0.26 1.71
N PHE A 133 17.66 0.72 0.48
CA PHE A 133 16.74 1.64 -0.20
C PHE A 133 15.36 1.01 -0.39
N GLN A 134 14.31 1.77 -0.09
CA GLN A 134 12.92 1.39 -0.29
C GLN A 134 12.25 2.39 -1.25
N PRO A 135 11.26 1.98 -2.04
CA PRO A 135 10.62 2.83 -3.06
C PRO A 135 9.98 4.14 -2.56
N TYR A 136 9.70 4.23 -1.26
CA TYR A 136 9.15 5.44 -0.62
C TYR A 136 10.21 6.39 -0.09
N MET A 137 11.48 5.98 -0.10
CA MET A 137 12.60 6.80 0.40
C MET A 137 13.09 7.75 -0.68
N ASP A 138 13.50 8.93 -0.26
CA ASP A 138 14.27 9.89 -1.04
C ASP A 138 15.60 10.20 -0.31
N GLY A 139 16.41 11.09 -0.89
CA GLY A 139 17.67 11.54 -0.30
C GLY A 139 18.91 10.84 -0.87
N THR A 140 20.03 11.03 -0.18
CA THR A 140 21.36 10.57 -0.62
C THR A 140 21.48 9.05 -0.55
N VAL A 141 21.99 8.43 -1.61
CA VAL A 141 22.35 7.01 -1.64
C VAL A 141 23.85 6.82 -1.84
N VAL A 142 24.35 5.67 -1.42
CA VAL A 142 25.78 5.30 -1.52
C VAL A 142 25.97 3.96 -2.22
N GLU A 143 27.14 3.83 -2.84
CA GLU A 143 27.70 2.58 -3.37
C GLU A 143 28.91 2.17 -2.51
N MET A 144 28.99 0.88 -2.18
CA MET A 144 30.07 0.32 -1.38
C MET A 144 30.71 -0.86 -2.09
N ASN A 145 31.98 -1.14 -1.74
CA ASN A 145 32.64 -2.38 -2.10
C ASN A 145 32.35 -3.51 -1.09
N SER A 146 32.95 -4.69 -1.32
CA SER A 146 32.82 -5.88 -0.43
C SER A 146 33.33 -5.65 1.00
N ASP A 147 34.24 -4.69 1.18
CA ASP A 147 34.86 -4.37 2.48
C ASP A 147 34.11 -3.27 3.23
N SER A 148 32.87 -2.94 2.76
CA SER A 148 32.03 -1.87 3.30
C SER A 148 32.64 -0.47 3.19
N ILE A 149 33.64 -0.26 2.32
CA ILE A 149 34.18 1.07 2.03
C ILE A 149 33.26 1.77 1.05
N ILE A 150 32.83 2.97 1.39
CA ILE A 150 31.98 3.80 0.52
C ILE A 150 32.83 4.31 -0.65
N GLN A 151 32.42 3.93 -1.87
CA GLN A 151 33.10 4.31 -3.10
C GLN A 151 32.48 5.53 -3.78
N ARG A 152 31.19 5.73 -3.59
CA ARG A 152 30.45 6.84 -4.19
C ARG A 152 29.27 7.26 -3.33
N LEU A 153 29.06 8.57 -3.23
CA LEU A 153 27.91 9.20 -2.61
C LEU A 153 27.15 9.93 -3.72
N ILE A 154 25.84 9.65 -3.86
CA ILE A 154 24.98 10.15 -4.93
C ILE A 154 23.84 10.93 -4.29
N PRO A 155 23.93 12.27 -4.21
CA PRO A 155 22.84 13.11 -3.73
C PRO A 155 21.62 13.02 -4.65
N THR A 156 20.43 13.33 -4.16
CA THR A 156 19.16 13.27 -4.93
C THR A 156 19.24 14.02 -6.26
N ARG A 157 19.87 15.21 -6.29
CA ARG A 157 20.02 16.03 -7.50
C ARG A 157 20.87 15.37 -8.60
N ASP A 158 21.74 14.42 -8.23
CA ASP A 158 22.66 13.72 -9.13
C ASP A 158 22.13 12.31 -9.50
N GLN A 159 20.94 11.94 -9.02
CA GLN A 159 20.26 10.68 -9.34
C GLN A 159 19.52 10.82 -10.68
N LEU A 160 20.07 10.21 -11.71
CA LEU A 160 19.48 10.23 -13.05
C LEU A 160 18.20 9.40 -13.13
N PRO A 161 17.24 9.75 -14.00
CA PRO A 161 16.10 8.89 -14.30
C PRO A 161 16.57 7.50 -14.74
N GLY A 162 16.03 6.44 -14.11
CA GLY A 162 16.43 5.06 -14.40
C GLY A 162 17.62 4.54 -13.57
N LEU A 163 18.08 5.28 -12.57
CA LEU A 163 19.09 4.78 -11.63
C LEU A 163 18.57 3.48 -10.96
N ASP A 164 19.37 2.43 -11.04
CA ASP A 164 19.07 1.17 -10.35
C ASP A 164 19.44 1.28 -8.87
N PHE A 165 18.44 1.17 -8.00
CA PHE A 165 18.60 1.22 -6.55
C PHE A 165 18.80 -0.16 -5.90
N SER A 166 18.76 -1.25 -6.64
CA SER A 166 18.79 -2.62 -6.11
C SER A 166 20.07 -2.95 -5.31
N ASN A 167 21.17 -2.28 -5.63
CA ASN A 167 22.46 -2.44 -4.97
C ASN A 167 22.94 -1.18 -4.26
N LYS A 168 22.03 -0.24 -3.95
CA LYS A 168 22.35 1.02 -3.29
C LYS A 168 21.74 1.08 -1.89
N PHE A 169 22.36 1.89 -1.04
CA PHE A 169 21.94 2.08 0.34
C PHE A 169 21.62 3.54 0.59
N LYS A 170 20.53 3.81 1.30
CA LYS A 170 20.14 5.16 1.75
C LYS A 170 20.93 5.55 2.99
N THR A 171 21.46 6.78 3.04
CA THR A 171 22.03 7.33 4.29
C THR A 171 20.92 7.53 5.34
N VAL A 172 21.22 7.17 6.60
CA VAL A 172 20.28 7.36 7.74
C VAL A 172 20.46 8.74 8.38
N ASN A 173 21.37 9.53 7.84
CA ASN A 173 21.75 10.85 8.34
C ASN A 173 22.32 10.80 9.78
N ILE A 174 22.98 9.70 10.12
CA ILE A 174 23.71 9.48 11.37
C ILE A 174 25.13 8.98 11.05
N TYR A 175 26.10 9.74 11.53
CA TYR A 175 27.53 9.55 11.23
C TYR A 175 28.34 9.50 12.51
N PHE A 176 29.36 8.65 12.55
CA PHE A 176 30.39 8.71 13.57
C PHE A 176 31.69 9.22 12.96
N PHE A 177 32.32 10.15 13.65
CA PHE A 177 33.63 10.67 13.31
C PHE A 177 34.57 10.56 14.52
N SER A 178 35.72 9.95 14.34
CA SER A 178 36.81 10.05 15.33
C SER A 178 37.38 11.45 15.36
N LYS A 179 37.91 11.87 16.48
CA LYS A 179 38.61 13.16 16.62
C LYS A 179 39.70 13.33 15.54
N GLY A 180 40.49 12.29 15.29
CA GLY A 180 41.53 12.34 14.27
C GLY A 180 40.99 12.60 12.86
N PHE A 181 39.89 11.95 12.48
CA PHE A 181 39.23 12.19 11.20
C PHE A 181 38.67 13.59 11.07
N LEU A 182 38.07 14.11 12.15
CA LEU A 182 37.57 15.49 12.19
C LEU A 182 38.71 16.48 11.95
N GLU A 183 39.76 16.42 12.72
CA GLU A 183 40.89 17.38 12.66
C GLU A 183 41.69 17.28 11.35
N GLN A 184 41.93 16.06 10.86
CA GLN A 184 42.78 15.85 9.70
C GLN A 184 42.08 16.05 8.37
N TYR A 185 40.81 15.66 8.28
CA TYR A 185 40.08 15.61 6.98
C TYR A 185 38.82 16.46 6.97
N PHE A 186 37.87 16.24 7.88
CA PHE A 186 36.54 16.80 7.75
C PHE A 186 36.51 18.34 7.98
N LEU A 187 37.06 18.82 9.08
CA LEU A 187 37.01 20.24 9.44
C LEU A 187 37.78 21.15 8.47
N PRO A 188 38.98 20.79 7.99
CA PRO A 188 39.67 21.61 6.98
C PRO A 188 38.88 21.75 5.67
N HIS A 189 38.28 20.66 5.21
CA HIS A 189 37.48 20.69 3.97
C HIS A 189 36.15 21.45 4.18
N LEU A 190 35.51 21.29 5.33
CA LEU A 190 34.30 22.01 5.70
C LEU A 190 34.57 23.52 5.74
N ASP A 191 35.65 23.96 6.38
CA ASP A 191 36.02 25.39 6.47
C ASP A 191 36.32 25.98 5.09
N LEU A 192 37.08 25.26 4.28
CA LEU A 192 37.40 25.66 2.91
C LEU A 192 36.14 25.78 2.07
N TYR A 193 35.23 24.82 2.16
CA TYR A 193 34.00 24.80 1.38
C TYR A 193 33.05 25.95 1.75
N VAL A 194 32.77 26.11 3.02
CA VAL A 194 31.85 27.16 3.50
C VAL A 194 32.35 28.54 3.18
N LYS A 195 33.66 28.80 3.29
CA LYS A 195 34.27 30.13 3.01
C LYS A 195 34.34 30.45 1.51
N ASN A 196 34.42 29.45 0.63
CA ASN A 196 34.75 29.70 -0.77
C ASN A 196 33.72 29.20 -1.79
N GLN A 197 32.76 28.34 -1.38
CA GLN A 197 31.83 27.71 -2.30
C GLN A 197 30.35 28.03 -1.96
N SER A 198 29.83 27.46 -0.87
CA SER A 198 28.39 27.57 -0.57
C SER A 198 28.07 27.33 0.92
N ILE A 199 27.10 28.10 1.41
CA ILE A 199 26.46 27.92 2.72
C ILE A 199 25.10 27.23 2.61
N THR A 200 24.62 26.92 1.38
CA THR A 200 23.29 26.35 1.08
C THR A 200 23.33 24.87 0.70
N ALA A 201 24.51 24.23 0.77
CA ALA A 201 24.68 22.81 0.50
C ALA A 201 24.38 21.95 1.72
N TYR A 202 24.24 20.65 1.49
CA TYR A 202 24.26 19.64 2.54
C TYR A 202 25.70 19.30 2.93
N TYR A 203 25.98 19.01 4.23
CA TYR A 203 27.35 18.67 4.68
C TYR A 203 27.88 17.37 4.05
N GLU A 204 27.01 16.50 3.54
CA GLU A 204 27.38 15.29 2.81
C GLU A 204 28.25 15.56 1.58
N VAL A 205 28.21 16.77 1.04
CA VAL A 205 29.10 17.19 -0.06
C VAL A 205 30.57 17.13 0.38
N ILE A 206 30.86 17.39 1.65
CA ILE A 206 32.24 17.28 2.19
C ILE A 206 32.67 15.83 2.21
N ILE A 207 31.78 14.91 2.66
CA ILE A 207 32.04 13.47 2.68
C ILE A 207 32.23 12.96 1.25
N GLY A 208 31.39 13.39 0.31
CA GLY A 208 31.52 13.05 -1.11
C GLY A 208 32.86 13.52 -1.71
N ALA A 209 33.34 14.71 -1.37
CA ALA A 209 34.65 15.20 -1.79
C ALA A 209 35.79 14.37 -1.19
N LEU A 210 35.71 14.02 0.09
CA LEU A 210 36.69 13.17 0.77
C LEU A 210 36.78 11.77 0.13
N ILE A 211 35.63 11.18 -0.21
CA ILE A 211 35.56 9.91 -0.96
C ILE A 211 36.23 10.06 -2.33
N PHE A 212 35.92 11.12 -3.06
CA PHE A 212 36.49 11.39 -4.38
C PHE A 212 38.03 11.55 -4.34
N TYR A 213 38.56 12.19 -3.29
CA TYR A 213 40.00 12.31 -3.07
C TYR A 213 40.67 11.03 -2.55
N GLY A 214 39.91 9.95 -2.36
CA GLY A 214 40.44 8.68 -1.88
C GLY A 214 40.85 8.69 -0.41
N THR A 215 40.23 9.54 0.41
CA THR A 215 40.46 9.60 1.85
C THR A 215 40.18 8.22 2.49
N PRO A 216 41.11 7.61 3.21
CA PRO A 216 40.89 6.30 3.81
C PRO A 216 39.91 6.35 4.98
N GLY A 217 39.28 5.22 5.27
CA GLY A 217 38.53 5.02 6.52
C GLY A 217 37.09 5.49 6.53
N ILE A 218 36.45 5.75 5.36
CA ILE A 218 35.01 6.05 5.28
C ILE A 218 34.24 4.76 5.01
N HIS A 219 33.58 4.23 6.05
CA HIS A 219 32.91 2.93 6.00
C HIS A 219 31.39 3.07 6.15
N GLY A 220 30.64 2.29 5.38
CA GLY A 220 29.20 2.13 5.52
C GLY A 220 28.86 1.01 6.50
N LYS A 221 27.88 1.27 7.38
CA LYS A 221 27.32 0.29 8.31
C LYS A 221 25.87 0.05 7.95
N VAL A 222 25.58 -1.10 7.32
CA VAL A 222 24.22 -1.46 6.92
C VAL A 222 23.42 -1.89 8.13
N ILE A 223 22.23 -1.31 8.30
CA ILE A 223 21.29 -1.62 9.37
C ILE A 223 20.24 -2.57 8.80
N ASP A 224 20.18 -3.78 9.34
CA ASP A 224 19.14 -4.76 9.02
C ASP A 224 18.32 -5.07 10.30
N GLY A 225 16.99 -5.08 10.18
CA GLY A 225 16.08 -5.46 11.27
C GLY A 225 15.89 -4.42 12.38
N ILE A 226 16.55 -3.27 12.34
CA ILE A 226 16.39 -2.17 13.31
C ILE A 226 15.50 -1.09 12.70
N LYS A 227 14.51 -0.64 13.47
CA LYS A 227 13.57 0.36 12.96
C LYS A 227 14.12 1.76 13.03
N TRP A 228 14.00 2.46 11.93
CA TRP A 228 14.27 3.89 11.79
C TRP A 228 13.38 4.49 10.70
N PHE A 229 13.12 5.79 10.78
CA PHE A 229 12.29 6.48 9.80
C PHE A 229 12.67 7.97 9.75
N GLU A 230 12.96 8.48 8.55
CA GLU A 230 13.17 9.91 8.29
C GLU A 230 11.82 10.56 8.04
N ILE A 231 11.55 11.70 8.69
CA ILE A 231 10.24 12.37 8.69
C ILE A 231 10.39 13.72 8.06
N ASP A 232 9.97 13.85 6.82
CA ASP A 232 10.09 15.07 6.05
C ASP A 232 8.75 15.76 5.78
N ASP A 233 7.67 14.98 5.69
CA ASP A 233 6.32 15.47 5.43
C ASP A 233 5.26 14.73 6.29
N GLU A 234 3.98 15.11 6.13
CA GLU A 234 2.88 14.49 6.88
C GLU A 234 2.69 13.00 6.54
N ALA A 235 2.99 12.59 5.30
CA ALA A 235 2.88 11.19 4.92
C ALA A 235 3.97 10.34 5.60
N ASP A 236 5.18 10.89 5.74
CA ASP A 236 6.26 10.25 6.48
C ASP A 236 5.94 10.16 7.96
N LEU A 237 5.39 11.23 8.55
CA LEU A 237 4.96 11.21 9.95
C LEU A 237 3.89 10.14 10.21
N ALA A 238 2.92 10.02 9.31
CA ALA A 238 1.89 8.99 9.41
C ALA A 238 2.48 7.57 9.28
N ARG A 239 3.43 7.37 8.37
CA ARG A 239 4.15 6.10 8.21
C ARG A 239 5.00 5.78 9.43
N ALA A 240 5.78 6.75 9.95
CA ALA A 240 6.57 6.59 11.16
C ALA A 240 5.67 6.25 12.36
N SER A 241 4.57 6.96 12.53
CA SER A 241 3.59 6.69 13.59
C SER A 241 3.06 5.26 13.51
N TYR A 242 2.68 4.79 12.33
CA TYR A 242 2.29 3.38 12.13
C TYR A 242 3.45 2.42 12.46
N PHE A 243 4.66 2.71 11.93
CA PHE A 243 5.80 1.82 12.02
C PHE A 243 6.24 1.57 13.48
N PHE A 244 6.19 2.63 14.30
CA PHE A 244 6.53 2.59 15.73
C PHE A 244 5.34 2.33 16.67
N SER A 245 4.13 2.19 16.14
CA SER A 245 2.95 1.81 16.93
C SER A 245 3.01 0.37 17.42
N SER A 246 2.24 0.08 18.47
CA SER A 246 1.94 -1.28 18.87
C SER A 246 1.19 -2.03 17.76
N LYS A 247 1.30 -3.36 17.73
CA LYS A 247 0.59 -4.17 16.74
C LYS A 247 -0.93 -3.96 16.81
N SER A 248 -1.50 -3.72 18.01
CA SER A 248 -2.93 -3.43 18.18
C SER A 248 -3.34 -2.11 17.50
N GLU A 249 -2.55 -1.06 17.67
CA GLU A 249 -2.78 0.23 17.00
C GLU A 249 -2.61 0.11 15.49
N LYS A 250 -1.61 -0.66 15.03
CA LYS A 250 -1.42 -0.99 13.61
C LYS A 250 -2.67 -1.63 13.02
N LEU A 251 -3.24 -2.62 13.69
CA LEU A 251 -4.44 -3.29 13.22
C LEU A 251 -5.65 -2.35 13.18
N LYS A 252 -5.83 -1.49 14.19
CA LYS A 252 -6.88 -0.46 14.18
C LYS A 252 -6.72 0.50 13.00
N HIS A 253 -5.48 0.96 12.75
CA HIS A 253 -5.17 1.82 11.61
C HIS A 253 -5.49 1.13 10.27
N ILE A 254 -5.00 -0.09 10.06
CA ILE A 254 -5.25 -0.87 8.84
C ILE A 254 -6.75 -1.09 8.61
N ASN A 255 -7.51 -1.39 9.67
CA ASN A 255 -8.97 -1.59 9.57
C ASN A 255 -9.75 -0.31 9.24
N SER A 256 -9.18 0.89 9.46
CA SER A 256 -9.77 2.16 9.06
C SER A 256 -9.55 2.50 7.58
N LEU A 257 -8.64 1.80 6.89
CA LEU A 257 -8.28 2.05 5.50
C LEU A 257 -9.13 1.21 4.52
N TYR A 258 -9.36 1.77 3.34
CA TYR A 258 -9.98 1.06 2.21
C TYR A 258 -8.97 0.65 1.13
N GLY A 259 -7.66 0.85 1.37
CA GLY A 259 -6.58 0.55 0.43
C GLY A 259 -5.22 1.03 0.90
N GLY A 260 -4.23 0.98 -0.01
CA GLY A 260 -2.88 1.46 0.30
C GLY A 260 -2.05 0.52 1.17
N PHE A 261 -2.47 -0.72 1.32
CA PHE A 261 -1.82 -1.74 2.17
C PHE A 261 -0.38 -2.05 1.76
N TRP A 262 -0.01 -1.80 0.52
CA TRP A 262 1.35 -1.93 0.01
C TRP A 262 2.39 -1.03 0.73
N ARG A 263 1.91 -0.04 1.50
CA ARG A 263 2.77 0.83 2.32
C ARG A 263 3.20 0.21 3.64
N TYR A 264 2.60 -0.93 4.02
CA TYR A 264 2.72 -1.51 5.35
C TYR A 264 3.25 -2.93 5.27
N ASP A 265 4.03 -3.31 6.28
CA ASP A 265 4.68 -4.63 6.33
C ASP A 265 3.77 -5.66 6.99
N PHE A 266 2.92 -6.29 6.17
CA PHE A 266 2.13 -7.48 6.53
C PHE A 266 1.68 -8.23 5.27
N LEU A 267 1.33 -9.51 5.43
CA LEU A 267 0.75 -10.30 4.35
C LEU A 267 -0.76 -10.07 4.28
N ASP A 268 -1.19 -9.48 3.16
CA ASP A 268 -2.59 -9.17 2.90
C ASP A 268 -3.32 -10.33 2.20
N PHE A 269 -4.24 -10.98 2.92
CA PHE A 269 -5.19 -11.96 2.39
C PHE A 269 -6.63 -11.41 2.27
N CYS A 270 -6.80 -10.07 2.30
CA CYS A 270 -8.09 -9.41 2.14
C CYS A 270 -8.40 -9.04 0.69
N TYR A 271 -7.40 -8.61 -0.08
CA TYR A 271 -7.59 -8.18 -1.46
C TYR A 271 -7.52 -9.33 -2.46
N LEU A 272 -8.50 -9.34 -3.36
CA LEU A 272 -8.79 -10.43 -4.30
C LEU A 272 -8.22 -10.11 -5.68
N VAL A 273 -6.90 -10.17 -5.83
CA VAL A 273 -6.18 -9.72 -7.01
C VAL A 273 -5.32 -10.84 -7.59
N ASN A 274 -5.27 -10.95 -8.92
CA ASN A 274 -4.34 -11.83 -9.61
C ASN A 274 -2.91 -11.32 -9.44
N LEU A 275 -2.06 -12.08 -8.72
CA LEU A 275 -0.67 -11.69 -8.45
C LEU A 275 0.30 -12.08 -9.58
N TYR A 276 -0.17 -12.79 -10.61
CA TYR A 276 0.64 -13.31 -11.70
C TYR A 276 0.52 -12.48 -12.98
N TYR A 277 -0.31 -11.44 -12.97
CA TYR A 277 -0.53 -10.53 -14.08
C TYR A 277 -0.63 -9.09 -13.55
N PRO A 278 -0.19 -8.05 -14.26
CA PRO A 278 0.43 -8.04 -15.61
C PRO A 278 1.85 -8.63 -15.64
N PRO A 279 2.31 -9.11 -16.83
CA PRO A 279 3.65 -9.68 -16.95
C PRO A 279 4.75 -8.59 -16.85
N PRO A 280 5.99 -8.97 -16.45
CA PRO A 280 7.10 -8.01 -16.31
C PRO A 280 7.43 -7.25 -17.60
N SER A 281 7.20 -7.83 -18.77
CA SER A 281 7.37 -7.17 -20.07
C SER A 281 6.45 -5.97 -20.24
N PHE A 282 5.17 -6.10 -19.88
CA PHE A 282 4.23 -4.98 -19.85
C PHE A 282 4.69 -3.87 -18.89
N MET A 283 5.14 -4.25 -17.68
CA MET A 283 5.60 -3.27 -16.68
C MET A 283 6.79 -2.45 -17.17
N LYS A 284 7.73 -3.07 -17.91
CA LYS A 284 8.85 -2.34 -18.54
C LYS A 284 8.37 -1.37 -19.60
N GLN A 285 7.43 -1.79 -20.44
CA GLN A 285 6.85 -0.93 -21.48
C GLN A 285 6.09 0.26 -20.86
N LEU A 286 5.31 0.02 -19.82
CA LEU A 286 4.61 1.07 -19.08
C LEU A 286 5.58 2.10 -18.48
N GLN A 287 6.71 1.67 -17.91
CA GLN A 287 7.74 2.59 -17.38
C GLN A 287 8.26 3.56 -18.44
N VAL A 288 8.48 3.10 -19.67
CA VAL A 288 8.91 3.94 -20.79
C VAL A 288 7.84 4.94 -21.22
N SER A 289 6.58 4.51 -21.25
CA SER A 289 5.44 5.32 -21.70
C SER A 289 4.94 6.31 -20.64
N LEU A 290 5.26 6.08 -19.37
CA LEU A 290 4.70 6.80 -18.22
C LEU A 290 4.79 8.34 -18.31
N PRO A 291 5.92 8.96 -18.72
CA PRO A 291 5.99 10.42 -18.85
C PRO A 291 4.96 10.99 -19.83
N SER A 292 4.76 10.31 -20.97
CA SER A 292 3.75 10.70 -21.96
C SER A 292 2.33 10.51 -21.43
N LEU A 293 2.07 9.39 -20.76
CA LEU A 293 0.75 9.07 -20.23
C LEU A 293 0.31 10.02 -19.12
N ILE A 294 1.23 10.46 -18.26
CA ILE A 294 0.93 11.44 -17.20
C ILE A 294 0.67 12.83 -17.77
N GLY A 295 1.39 13.20 -18.85
CA GLY A 295 1.32 14.53 -19.44
C GLY A 295 0.13 14.76 -20.37
N ASN A 296 -0.68 13.74 -20.70
CA ASN A 296 -1.74 13.84 -21.69
C ASN A 296 -3.09 13.31 -21.18
N TYR A 297 -4.17 13.91 -21.70
CA TYR A 297 -5.51 13.41 -21.49
C TYR A 297 -5.74 12.09 -22.24
N PRO A 298 -6.60 11.19 -21.72
CA PRO A 298 -7.05 10.01 -22.45
C PRO A 298 -7.97 10.40 -23.61
N SER A 299 -8.14 9.48 -24.58
CA SER A 299 -8.94 9.70 -25.80
C SER A 299 -10.44 9.89 -25.53
N GLY A 300 -10.94 9.40 -24.39
CA GLY A 300 -12.34 9.48 -24.01
C GLY A 300 -13.16 8.22 -24.31
N MET A 301 -14.44 8.24 -23.89
CA MET A 301 -15.30 7.05 -23.78
C MET A 301 -15.41 6.24 -25.09
N THR A 302 -15.51 6.90 -26.25
CA THR A 302 -15.72 6.20 -27.53
C THR A 302 -14.55 5.27 -27.87
N GLU A 303 -13.33 5.77 -27.75
CA GLU A 303 -12.14 4.97 -28.08
C GLU A 303 -11.89 3.89 -27.03
N ILE A 304 -11.98 4.24 -25.75
CA ILE A 304 -11.81 3.28 -24.65
C ILE A 304 -12.85 2.15 -24.73
N THR A 305 -14.10 2.47 -25.06
CA THR A 305 -15.16 1.46 -25.30
C THR A 305 -14.78 0.53 -26.47
N ARG A 306 -14.24 1.09 -27.57
CA ARG A 306 -13.79 0.29 -28.73
C ARG A 306 -12.64 -0.66 -28.38
N LEU A 307 -11.68 -0.22 -27.56
CA LEU A 307 -10.58 -1.06 -27.10
C LEU A 307 -11.07 -2.26 -26.30
N ILE A 308 -11.97 -2.06 -25.34
CA ILE A 308 -12.56 -3.17 -24.56
C ILE A 308 -13.43 -4.05 -25.45
N ALA A 309 -14.28 -3.46 -26.29
CA ALA A 309 -15.14 -4.22 -27.21
C ALA A 309 -14.32 -5.17 -28.08
N ARG A 310 -13.22 -4.69 -28.64
CA ARG A 310 -12.28 -5.52 -29.43
C ARG A 310 -11.63 -6.62 -28.57
N ALA A 311 -11.13 -6.27 -27.39
CA ALA A 311 -10.44 -7.20 -26.52
C ALA A 311 -11.36 -8.32 -25.99
N MET A 312 -12.64 -8.00 -25.74
CA MET A 312 -13.65 -8.92 -25.18
C MET A 312 -14.59 -9.54 -26.26
N ASN A 313 -14.36 -9.26 -27.53
CA ASN A 313 -15.20 -9.68 -28.65
C ASN A 313 -16.67 -9.29 -28.47
N LEU A 314 -16.91 -8.00 -28.18
CA LEU A 314 -18.21 -7.38 -27.95
C LEU A 314 -18.51 -6.30 -28.99
N GLU A 315 -19.78 -5.91 -29.13
CA GLU A 315 -20.16 -4.71 -29.87
C GLU A 315 -19.99 -3.46 -28.99
N ALA A 316 -19.36 -2.42 -29.56
CA ALA A 316 -19.04 -1.20 -28.78
C ALA A 316 -20.30 -0.45 -28.31
N ASP A 317 -21.42 -0.55 -29.00
CA ASP A 317 -22.68 0.09 -28.62
C ASP A 317 -23.43 -0.62 -27.47
N MET A 318 -23.06 -1.87 -27.18
CA MET A 318 -23.55 -2.64 -26.04
C MET A 318 -22.75 -2.42 -24.76
N LEU A 319 -21.69 -1.62 -24.77
CA LEU A 319 -20.71 -1.55 -23.68
C LEU A 319 -20.52 -0.14 -23.15
N VAL A 320 -20.32 -0.01 -21.86
CA VAL A 320 -19.91 1.24 -21.20
C VAL A 320 -18.78 0.95 -20.21
N VAL A 321 -17.82 1.87 -20.13
CA VAL A 321 -16.62 1.73 -19.28
C VAL A 321 -16.67 2.72 -18.12
N GLY A 322 -16.43 2.20 -16.91
CA GLY A 322 -16.44 2.99 -15.68
C GLY A 322 -15.06 3.02 -15.01
N ASN A 323 -14.84 4.02 -14.17
CA ASN A 323 -13.69 4.13 -13.27
C ASN A 323 -13.77 3.05 -12.18
N GLY A 324 -13.45 1.82 -12.58
CA GLY A 324 -13.77 0.59 -11.88
C GLY A 324 -15.27 0.27 -11.93
N ALA A 325 -15.63 -0.99 -11.66
CA ALA A 325 -17.01 -1.42 -11.55
C ALA A 325 -17.81 -0.60 -10.50
N SER A 326 -17.13 -0.01 -9.51
CA SER A 326 -17.75 0.79 -8.44
C SER A 326 -18.48 2.04 -8.96
N GLU A 327 -18.00 2.68 -10.02
CA GLU A 327 -18.69 3.80 -10.66
C GLU A 327 -20.00 3.32 -11.31
N ILE A 328 -19.94 2.21 -12.02
CA ILE A 328 -21.12 1.59 -12.66
C ILE A 328 -22.13 1.13 -11.61
N ILE A 329 -21.67 0.45 -10.55
CA ILE A 329 -22.51 0.00 -9.43
C ILE A 329 -23.26 1.18 -8.80
N LYS A 330 -22.55 2.29 -8.56
CA LYS A 330 -23.16 3.50 -8.02
C LYS A 330 -24.28 4.02 -8.94
N ILE A 331 -24.00 4.16 -10.23
CA ILE A 331 -24.98 4.68 -11.19
C ILE A 331 -26.18 3.75 -11.30
N LEU A 332 -25.98 2.43 -11.37
CA LEU A 332 -27.07 1.45 -11.41
C LEU A 332 -27.94 1.54 -10.17
N ALA A 333 -27.35 1.54 -8.99
CA ALA A 333 -28.09 1.61 -7.73
C ALA A 333 -28.89 2.93 -7.58
N GLU A 334 -28.26 4.07 -7.88
CA GLU A 334 -28.88 5.38 -7.66
C GLU A 334 -29.86 5.80 -8.76
N SER A 335 -29.70 5.30 -10.00
CA SER A 335 -30.45 5.80 -11.15
C SER A 335 -31.35 4.77 -11.83
N PHE A 336 -31.15 3.48 -11.62
CA PHE A 336 -31.93 2.43 -12.32
C PHE A 336 -32.83 1.63 -11.37
N VAL A 337 -32.51 1.58 -10.08
CA VAL A 337 -33.17 0.71 -9.10
C VAL A 337 -34.17 1.51 -8.27
N LYS A 338 -35.45 1.06 -8.22
CA LYS A 338 -36.45 1.53 -7.26
C LYS A 338 -36.57 0.56 -6.08
N ARG A 339 -36.71 -0.75 -6.38
CA ARG A 339 -36.71 -1.85 -5.41
C ARG A 339 -35.92 -3.02 -5.96
N ILE A 340 -35.04 -3.60 -5.15
CA ILE A 340 -34.16 -4.70 -5.57
C ILE A 340 -34.18 -5.87 -4.59
N THR A 341 -34.14 -7.08 -5.11
CA THR A 341 -33.86 -8.27 -4.31
C THR A 341 -32.38 -8.62 -4.42
N ILE A 342 -31.72 -8.76 -3.26
CA ILE A 342 -30.27 -9.03 -3.13
C ILE A 342 -30.05 -10.31 -2.35
N PRO A 343 -29.33 -11.33 -2.92
CA PRO A 343 -28.87 -12.49 -2.16
C PRO A 343 -27.85 -12.08 -1.11
N THR A 344 -27.95 -12.59 0.10
CA THR A 344 -27.01 -12.30 1.19
C THR A 344 -26.43 -13.57 1.78
N PRO A 345 -25.13 -13.54 2.14
CA PRO A 345 -24.18 -12.41 2.06
C PRO A 345 -23.74 -12.10 0.63
N THR A 346 -23.43 -10.82 0.37
CA THR A 346 -22.96 -10.37 -0.95
C THR A 346 -21.90 -9.25 -0.82
N PHE A 347 -21.56 -8.62 -1.95
CA PHE A 347 -20.63 -7.48 -1.96
C PHE A 347 -21.33 -6.19 -1.50
N ASN A 348 -20.88 -5.62 -0.40
CA ASN A 348 -21.56 -4.51 0.29
C ASN A 348 -21.69 -3.24 -0.55
N GLU A 349 -20.90 -3.05 -1.61
CA GLU A 349 -20.97 -1.82 -2.42
C GLU A 349 -22.33 -1.64 -3.04
N TYR A 350 -23.01 -2.70 -3.45
CA TYR A 350 -24.39 -2.63 -3.95
C TYR A 350 -25.37 -2.21 -2.84
N GLU A 351 -25.27 -2.84 -1.67
CA GLU A 351 -26.10 -2.53 -0.50
C GLU A 351 -25.90 -1.09 -0.02
N ASN A 352 -24.63 -0.64 0.06
CA ASN A 352 -24.26 0.66 0.60
C ASN A 352 -24.73 1.85 -0.28
N ARG A 353 -25.11 1.60 -1.53
CA ARG A 353 -25.61 2.63 -2.47
C ARG A 353 -27.12 2.75 -2.47
N LEU A 354 -27.82 1.92 -1.73
CA LEU A 354 -29.29 1.84 -1.69
C LEU A 354 -29.80 2.20 -0.28
N LYS A 355 -31.02 2.70 -0.22
CA LYS A 355 -31.74 2.84 1.05
C LYS A 355 -32.27 1.47 1.47
N LYS A 356 -32.34 1.22 2.77
CA LYS A 356 -32.81 -0.07 3.33
C LYS A 356 -34.21 -0.44 2.84
N GLU A 357 -35.07 0.54 2.64
CA GLU A 357 -36.45 0.37 2.18
C GLU A 357 -36.55 -0.08 0.71
N GLN A 358 -35.46 0.07 -0.04
CA GLN A 358 -35.38 -0.37 -1.43
C GLN A 358 -34.94 -1.83 -1.56
N ILE A 359 -34.46 -2.45 -0.47
CA ILE A 359 -33.81 -3.76 -0.52
C ILE A 359 -34.70 -4.84 0.09
N THR A 360 -34.96 -5.89 -0.67
CA THR A 360 -35.43 -7.18 -0.17
C THR A 360 -34.25 -8.13 -0.08
N TYR A 361 -34.01 -8.71 1.08
CA TYR A 361 -32.92 -9.65 1.29
C TYR A 361 -33.36 -11.10 1.08
N PHE A 362 -32.61 -11.81 0.24
CA PHE A 362 -32.72 -13.27 0.08
C PHE A 362 -31.58 -13.93 0.85
N HIS A 363 -31.88 -14.59 1.98
CA HIS A 363 -30.86 -15.16 2.87
C HIS A 363 -30.44 -16.56 2.45
N MET A 364 -29.15 -16.77 2.22
CA MET A 364 -28.57 -18.03 1.74
C MET A 364 -27.89 -18.87 2.85
N GLU A 365 -27.71 -18.35 4.07
CA GLU A 365 -26.95 -19.04 5.13
C GLU A 365 -27.55 -20.41 5.51
N ALA A 366 -28.89 -20.52 5.54
CA ALA A 366 -29.60 -21.74 5.87
C ALA A 366 -29.37 -22.87 4.86
N ASP A 367 -29.11 -22.53 3.59
CA ASP A 367 -28.88 -23.46 2.50
C ASP A 367 -27.38 -23.61 2.17
N ASN A 368 -26.51 -23.45 3.17
CA ASN A 368 -25.04 -23.48 3.01
C ASN A 368 -24.52 -22.53 1.93
N PHE A 369 -25.15 -21.35 1.82
CA PHE A 369 -24.83 -20.31 0.83
C PHE A 369 -25.09 -20.71 -0.64
N GLN A 370 -25.79 -21.83 -0.88
CA GLN A 370 -26.30 -22.18 -2.21
C GLN A 370 -27.56 -21.34 -2.49
N LEU A 371 -27.63 -20.73 -3.65
CA LEU A 371 -28.83 -20.03 -4.10
C LEU A 371 -29.78 -21.06 -4.73
N ASP A 372 -31.00 -21.16 -4.19
CA ASP A 372 -32.10 -21.89 -4.82
C ASP A 372 -32.76 -20.98 -5.87
N PRO A 373 -32.62 -21.26 -7.18
CA PRO A 373 -33.09 -20.38 -8.25
C PRO A 373 -34.60 -20.14 -8.20
N LYS A 374 -35.37 -21.20 -7.88
CA LYS A 374 -36.84 -21.13 -7.82
C LYS A 374 -37.30 -20.23 -6.68
N LYS A 375 -36.76 -20.45 -5.46
CA LYS A 375 -37.07 -19.62 -4.29
C LYS A 375 -36.65 -18.16 -4.52
N PHE A 376 -35.54 -17.94 -5.21
CA PHE A 376 -35.05 -16.60 -5.50
C PHE A 376 -36.01 -15.85 -6.44
N VAL A 377 -36.42 -16.48 -7.56
CA VAL A 377 -37.40 -15.92 -8.50
C VAL A 377 -38.73 -15.63 -7.77
N ASP A 378 -39.26 -16.59 -7.00
CA ASP A 378 -40.47 -16.41 -6.22
C ASP A 378 -40.38 -15.23 -5.24
N THR A 379 -39.23 -15.04 -4.59
CA THR A 379 -38.98 -13.92 -3.66
C THR A 379 -39.02 -12.57 -4.37
N ILE A 380 -38.42 -12.46 -5.54
CA ILE A 380 -38.38 -11.23 -6.35
C ILE A 380 -39.81 -10.78 -6.68
N PHE A 381 -40.62 -11.67 -7.22
CA PHE A 381 -41.99 -11.32 -7.62
C PHE A 381 -42.91 -11.07 -6.42
N ARG A 382 -42.79 -11.83 -5.33
CA ARG A 382 -43.58 -11.60 -4.09
C ARG A 382 -43.25 -10.29 -3.40
N SER A 383 -42.00 -9.84 -3.48
CA SER A 383 -41.56 -8.58 -2.89
C SER A 383 -41.94 -7.34 -3.70
N GLY A 384 -42.36 -7.54 -4.94
CA GLY A 384 -42.61 -6.46 -5.90
C GLY A 384 -41.32 -5.70 -6.27
N SER A 385 -40.19 -6.39 -6.27
CA SER A 385 -38.94 -5.82 -6.75
C SER A 385 -38.98 -5.62 -8.27
N ASP A 386 -38.50 -4.48 -8.73
CA ASP A 386 -38.30 -4.18 -10.17
C ASP A 386 -36.90 -4.57 -10.65
N ALA A 387 -35.98 -4.84 -9.70
CA ALA A 387 -34.62 -5.27 -9.99
C ALA A 387 -34.19 -6.49 -9.15
N ALA A 388 -33.21 -7.22 -9.67
CA ALA A 388 -32.50 -8.26 -8.95
C ALA A 388 -30.99 -8.13 -9.14
N LEU A 389 -30.23 -8.55 -8.14
CA LEU A 389 -28.77 -8.64 -8.17
C LEU A 389 -28.32 -10.10 -8.06
N LEU A 390 -27.34 -10.50 -8.86
CA LEU A 390 -26.62 -11.72 -8.70
C LEU A 390 -25.12 -11.47 -8.92
N ILE A 391 -24.28 -11.94 -8.00
CA ILE A 391 -22.82 -11.91 -8.17
C ILE A 391 -22.36 -13.35 -8.40
N ASN A 392 -21.70 -13.63 -9.51
CA ASN A 392 -21.32 -14.98 -9.91
C ASN A 392 -19.89 -15.06 -10.45
N PRO A 393 -18.94 -15.72 -9.75
CA PRO A 393 -19.04 -16.28 -8.40
C PRO A 393 -19.27 -15.24 -7.31
N ASN A 394 -20.04 -15.59 -6.27
CA ASN A 394 -20.45 -14.64 -5.23
C ASN A 394 -19.30 -14.23 -4.28
N ASN A 395 -19.28 -12.99 -3.87
CA ASN A 395 -18.38 -12.46 -2.86
C ASN A 395 -19.18 -12.08 -1.58
N PRO A 396 -18.98 -12.74 -0.42
CA PRO A 396 -17.74 -13.40 0.01
C PRO A 396 -17.73 -14.93 -0.11
N THR A 397 -18.79 -15.60 -0.54
CA THR A 397 -18.94 -17.05 -0.40
C THR A 397 -18.15 -17.88 -1.41
N SER A 398 -17.72 -17.25 -2.51
CA SER A 398 -17.08 -17.92 -3.67
C SER A 398 -17.95 -18.97 -4.36
N MET A 399 -19.25 -18.98 -4.09
CA MET A 399 -20.19 -19.93 -4.66
C MET A 399 -20.52 -19.58 -6.10
N LEU A 400 -20.58 -20.57 -6.96
CA LEU A 400 -20.88 -20.45 -8.38
C LEU A 400 -22.30 -20.94 -8.67
N ILE A 401 -23.08 -20.10 -9.37
CA ILE A 401 -24.33 -20.53 -10.00
C ILE A 401 -23.95 -21.19 -11.33
N ARG A 402 -24.32 -22.44 -11.48
CA ARG A 402 -23.98 -23.25 -12.66
C ARG A 402 -24.90 -22.92 -13.84
N LYS A 403 -24.47 -23.33 -15.02
CA LYS A 403 -25.11 -22.99 -16.29
C LYS A 403 -26.63 -23.24 -16.31
N GLY A 404 -27.10 -24.42 -15.90
CA GLY A 404 -28.51 -24.75 -15.90
C GLY A 404 -29.35 -23.86 -14.95
N ASP A 405 -28.82 -23.56 -13.75
CA ASP A 405 -29.48 -22.67 -12.81
C ASP A 405 -29.48 -21.22 -13.31
N MET A 406 -28.39 -20.81 -13.99
CA MET A 406 -28.30 -19.49 -14.61
C MET A 406 -29.34 -19.34 -15.75
N GLU A 407 -29.45 -20.32 -16.61
CA GLU A 407 -30.48 -20.35 -17.68
C GLU A 407 -31.89 -20.28 -17.09
N PHE A 408 -32.16 -21.04 -16.02
CA PHE A 408 -33.44 -20.96 -15.31
C PHE A 408 -33.70 -19.57 -14.74
N LEU A 409 -32.70 -18.92 -14.15
CA LEU A 409 -32.83 -17.55 -13.62
C LEU A 409 -33.09 -16.53 -14.73
N LEU A 410 -32.36 -16.62 -15.84
CA LEU A 410 -32.53 -15.71 -16.98
C LEU A 410 -33.94 -15.83 -17.58
N ASP A 411 -34.43 -17.04 -17.77
CA ASP A 411 -35.79 -17.27 -18.27
C ASP A 411 -36.87 -16.84 -17.26
N GLY A 412 -36.68 -17.21 -15.98
CA GLY A 412 -37.63 -16.88 -14.92
C GLY A 412 -37.74 -15.39 -14.60
N LEU A 413 -36.71 -14.60 -14.92
CA LEU A 413 -36.64 -13.17 -14.68
C LEU A 413 -36.73 -12.33 -15.97
N ARG A 414 -37.12 -12.92 -17.08
CA ARG A 414 -37.21 -12.25 -18.40
C ARG A 414 -38.06 -10.99 -18.39
N ASP A 415 -39.15 -10.99 -17.61
CA ASP A 415 -40.11 -9.88 -17.51
C ASP A 415 -39.74 -8.89 -16.38
N LEU A 416 -38.64 -9.09 -15.67
CA LEU A 416 -38.14 -8.16 -14.68
C LEU A 416 -37.56 -6.91 -15.38
N GLU A 417 -37.77 -5.71 -14.82
CA GLU A 417 -37.29 -4.44 -15.42
C GLU A 417 -35.77 -4.47 -15.53
N LEU A 418 -35.03 -4.98 -14.49
CA LEU A 418 -33.58 -4.99 -14.48
C LEU A 418 -33.01 -6.23 -13.75
N PHE A 419 -32.15 -7.00 -14.41
CA PHE A 419 -31.36 -8.05 -13.77
C PHE A 419 -29.88 -7.71 -13.87
N ILE A 420 -29.26 -7.35 -12.73
CA ILE A 420 -27.83 -7.05 -12.62
C ILE A 420 -27.08 -8.32 -12.31
N ILE A 421 -26.13 -8.69 -13.17
CA ILE A 421 -25.25 -9.84 -12.97
C ILE A 421 -23.80 -9.33 -12.91
N ASP A 422 -23.10 -9.57 -11.79
CA ASP A 422 -21.69 -9.18 -11.62
C ASP A 422 -20.80 -10.42 -11.73
N GLU A 423 -19.99 -10.47 -12.78
CA GLU A 423 -19.07 -11.58 -13.07
C GLU A 423 -17.60 -11.19 -12.87
N SER A 424 -17.30 -10.33 -11.89
CA SER A 424 -15.93 -9.82 -11.63
C SER A 424 -14.91 -10.89 -11.18
N PHE A 425 -15.31 -12.16 -11.04
CA PHE A 425 -14.45 -13.29 -10.66
C PHE A 425 -14.59 -14.50 -11.58
N MET A 426 -15.32 -14.36 -12.68
CA MET A 426 -15.70 -15.48 -13.55
C MET A 426 -14.50 -16.18 -14.20
N ASP A 427 -13.43 -15.45 -14.55
CA ASP A 427 -12.25 -16.02 -15.19
C ASP A 427 -11.37 -16.86 -14.25
N PHE A 428 -11.67 -16.82 -12.93
CA PHE A 428 -11.02 -17.70 -11.95
C PHE A 428 -11.73 -19.04 -11.78
N THR A 429 -12.92 -19.23 -12.36
CA THR A 429 -13.64 -20.52 -12.31
C THR A 429 -12.90 -21.59 -13.11
N ASP A 430 -13.14 -22.84 -12.79
CA ASP A 430 -12.56 -23.94 -13.56
C ASP A 430 -13.11 -23.92 -14.99
N PRO A 431 -12.30 -24.21 -16.02
CA PRO A 431 -12.71 -24.08 -17.41
C PRO A 431 -13.98 -24.86 -17.78
N GLY A 432 -14.22 -26.03 -17.14
CA GLY A 432 -15.42 -26.85 -17.32
C GLY A 432 -16.68 -26.27 -16.64
N GLU A 433 -16.54 -25.33 -15.74
CA GLU A 433 -17.64 -24.68 -15.01
C GLU A 433 -17.86 -23.21 -15.44
N TYR A 434 -17.06 -22.72 -16.38
CA TYR A 434 -17.20 -21.34 -16.90
C TYR A 434 -18.58 -21.14 -17.55
N CYS A 435 -19.37 -20.22 -17.02
CA CYS A 435 -20.75 -20.00 -17.41
C CYS A 435 -21.15 -18.51 -17.50
N SER A 436 -20.30 -17.71 -18.15
CA SER A 436 -20.62 -16.30 -18.35
C SER A 436 -21.89 -16.10 -19.18
N VAL A 437 -22.74 -15.16 -18.77
CA VAL A 437 -23.97 -14.78 -19.51
C VAL A 437 -23.68 -13.93 -20.74
N HIS A 438 -22.44 -13.57 -20.99
CA HIS A 438 -22.01 -12.71 -22.09
C HIS A 438 -22.65 -13.09 -23.45
N ASN A 439 -22.59 -14.38 -23.83
CA ASN A 439 -23.12 -14.85 -25.11
C ASN A 439 -24.65 -14.95 -25.16
N MET A 440 -25.32 -14.76 -24.02
CA MET A 440 -26.80 -14.85 -23.91
C MET A 440 -27.47 -13.47 -23.88
N LEU A 441 -26.73 -12.38 -23.74
CA LEU A 441 -27.27 -11.02 -23.54
C LEU A 441 -28.27 -10.60 -24.62
N TYR A 442 -28.09 -11.03 -25.87
CA TYR A 442 -29.04 -10.71 -26.94
C TYR A 442 -30.45 -11.28 -26.72
N GLN A 443 -30.56 -12.36 -25.95
CA GLN A 443 -31.85 -12.99 -25.64
C GLN A 443 -32.53 -12.40 -24.42
N TYR A 444 -31.76 -11.63 -23.59
CA TYR A 444 -32.21 -11.09 -22.32
C TYR A 444 -31.86 -9.58 -22.20
N PRO A 445 -32.61 -8.71 -22.88
CA PRO A 445 -32.31 -7.26 -22.92
C PRO A 445 -32.49 -6.55 -21.57
N ASN A 446 -33.15 -7.19 -20.60
CA ASN A 446 -33.26 -6.70 -19.23
C ASN A 446 -31.99 -6.97 -18.37
N VAL A 447 -30.99 -7.69 -18.90
CA VAL A 447 -29.77 -8.00 -18.20
C VAL A 447 -28.72 -6.91 -18.41
N ILE A 448 -28.10 -6.48 -17.32
CA ILE A 448 -26.84 -5.73 -17.32
C ILE A 448 -25.76 -6.60 -16.67
N LEU A 449 -24.78 -7.02 -17.47
CA LEU A 449 -23.58 -7.70 -17.00
C LEU A 449 -22.54 -6.66 -16.56
N VAL A 450 -22.04 -6.77 -15.32
CA VAL A 450 -20.97 -5.91 -14.78
C VAL A 450 -19.69 -6.75 -14.59
N ARG A 451 -18.55 -6.19 -14.98
CA ARG A 451 -17.23 -6.84 -14.75
C ARG A 451 -16.19 -5.83 -14.27
N SER A 452 -15.38 -6.26 -13.31
CA SER A 452 -14.24 -5.50 -12.81
C SER A 452 -12.94 -6.09 -13.34
N MET A 453 -12.21 -5.37 -14.17
CA MET A 453 -10.90 -5.83 -14.65
C MET A 453 -9.82 -5.79 -13.55
N SER A 454 -10.05 -5.09 -12.45
CA SER A 454 -9.09 -4.95 -11.35
C SER A 454 -8.66 -6.27 -10.71
N LYS A 455 -9.53 -7.27 -10.71
CA LYS A 455 -9.33 -8.56 -10.03
C LYS A 455 -8.57 -9.53 -10.91
N GLU A 456 -9.15 -9.84 -12.03
CA GLU A 456 -8.67 -10.85 -12.97
C GLU A 456 -7.37 -10.43 -13.64
N PHE A 457 -7.26 -9.16 -14.03
CA PHE A 457 -6.05 -8.61 -14.66
C PHE A 457 -5.00 -8.06 -13.67
N GLY A 458 -5.20 -8.19 -12.35
CA GLY A 458 -4.21 -7.77 -11.38
C GLY A 458 -3.90 -6.26 -11.35
N ILE A 459 -4.82 -5.42 -11.78
CA ILE A 459 -4.63 -3.97 -11.99
C ILE A 459 -5.57 -3.10 -11.13
N PRO A 460 -5.67 -3.32 -9.81
CA PRO A 460 -6.63 -2.58 -8.99
C PRO A 460 -6.36 -1.06 -8.98
N GLY A 461 -5.12 -0.64 -9.18
CA GLY A 461 -4.72 0.77 -9.25
C GLY A 461 -5.15 1.49 -10.53
N MET A 462 -5.36 0.77 -11.63
CA MET A 462 -5.76 1.36 -12.91
C MET A 462 -7.25 1.74 -12.96
N ARG A 463 -8.08 1.14 -12.11
CA ARG A 463 -9.51 1.48 -12.00
C ARG A 463 -10.31 1.28 -13.29
N ILE A 464 -10.33 0.08 -13.84
CA ILE A 464 -11.12 -0.28 -15.02
C ILE A 464 -12.22 -1.27 -14.65
N GLY A 465 -13.44 -0.97 -15.09
CA GLY A 465 -14.58 -1.88 -15.07
C GLY A 465 -15.52 -1.55 -16.21
N TYR A 466 -16.37 -2.46 -16.60
CA TYR A 466 -17.32 -2.23 -17.67
C TYR A 466 -18.66 -2.91 -17.41
N ALA A 467 -19.71 -2.38 -18.06
CA ALA A 467 -21.00 -3.04 -18.13
C ALA A 467 -21.39 -3.30 -19.58
N VAL A 468 -22.14 -4.39 -19.79
CA VAL A 468 -22.62 -4.83 -21.09
C VAL A 468 -24.10 -5.12 -21.00
N SER A 469 -24.86 -4.69 -22.00
CA SER A 469 -26.27 -5.05 -22.20
C SER A 469 -26.63 -4.98 -23.68
N SER A 470 -27.53 -5.82 -24.15
CA SER A 470 -28.12 -5.70 -25.47
C SER A 470 -29.17 -4.58 -25.53
N ASN A 471 -29.61 -4.07 -24.38
CA ASN A 471 -30.49 -2.91 -24.29
C ASN A 471 -29.71 -1.61 -24.48
N LYS A 472 -29.78 -1.07 -25.69
CA LYS A 472 -29.07 0.16 -26.07
C LYS A 472 -29.51 1.39 -25.27
N GLU A 473 -30.75 1.41 -24.77
CA GLU A 473 -31.25 2.52 -23.94
C GLU A 473 -30.57 2.51 -22.56
N TYR A 474 -30.38 1.33 -21.97
CA TYR A 474 -29.62 1.21 -20.71
C TYR A 474 -28.19 1.71 -20.88
N ILE A 475 -27.52 1.29 -21.94
CA ILE A 475 -26.13 1.69 -22.22
C ILE A 475 -26.06 3.20 -22.50
N ALA A 476 -26.95 3.76 -23.29
CA ALA A 476 -27.01 5.21 -23.54
C ALA A 476 -27.23 6.01 -22.25
N ARG A 477 -28.15 5.55 -21.39
CA ARG A 477 -28.42 6.18 -20.08
C ARG A 477 -27.20 6.09 -19.15
N LEU A 478 -26.52 4.94 -19.08
CA LEU A 478 -25.28 4.79 -18.32
C LEU A 478 -24.19 5.74 -18.82
N ARG A 479 -23.97 5.82 -20.15
CA ARG A 479 -22.99 6.72 -20.75
C ARG A 479 -23.24 8.19 -20.42
N ASN A 480 -24.49 8.61 -20.42
CA ASN A 480 -24.87 10.00 -20.11
C ASN A 480 -24.62 10.39 -18.65
N LEU A 481 -24.55 9.42 -17.73
CA LEU A 481 -24.32 9.63 -16.31
C LEU A 481 -22.83 9.54 -15.93
N ILE A 482 -21.98 9.09 -16.83
CA ILE A 482 -20.54 8.98 -16.62
C ILE A 482 -19.87 10.27 -17.09
N PRO A 483 -18.98 10.87 -16.26
CA PRO A 483 -18.30 12.11 -16.65
C PRO A 483 -17.29 11.88 -17.78
N ILE A 484 -16.97 12.96 -18.51
CA ILE A 484 -15.90 12.95 -19.51
C ILE A 484 -14.56 12.59 -18.85
N TRP A 485 -13.72 11.85 -19.55
CA TRP A 485 -12.39 11.42 -19.09
C TRP A 485 -12.39 10.66 -17.75
N ASN A 486 -13.41 9.86 -17.52
CA ASN A 486 -13.51 9.04 -16.32
C ASN A 486 -12.42 7.95 -16.22
N ILE A 487 -11.82 7.56 -17.34
CA ILE A 487 -10.70 6.60 -17.41
C ILE A 487 -9.41 7.38 -17.66
N ASN A 488 -8.34 7.05 -16.93
CA ASN A 488 -7.04 7.70 -17.09
C ASN A 488 -6.23 7.09 -18.26
N SER A 489 -5.23 7.84 -18.74
CA SER A 489 -4.39 7.46 -19.87
C SER A 489 -3.56 6.19 -19.65
N ILE A 490 -3.17 5.91 -18.40
CA ILE A 490 -2.44 4.66 -18.05
C ILE A 490 -3.36 3.46 -18.26
N SER A 491 -4.63 3.59 -17.90
CA SER A 491 -5.66 2.57 -18.11
C SER A 491 -5.97 2.35 -19.58
N GLU A 492 -6.04 3.42 -20.37
CA GLU A 492 -6.21 3.34 -21.81
C GLU A 492 -5.04 2.59 -22.46
N HIS A 493 -3.80 2.96 -22.12
CA HIS A 493 -2.60 2.27 -22.59
C HIS A 493 -2.59 0.77 -22.24
N PHE A 494 -3.06 0.42 -21.03
CA PHE A 494 -3.23 -0.99 -20.67
C PHE A 494 -4.19 -1.71 -21.62
N LEU A 495 -5.32 -1.09 -21.96
CA LEU A 495 -6.33 -1.67 -22.86
C LEU A 495 -5.81 -1.83 -24.30
N GLU A 496 -4.95 -0.93 -24.76
CA GLU A 496 -4.30 -1.04 -26.06
C GLU A 496 -3.35 -2.25 -26.14
N GLU A 497 -2.59 -2.45 -25.07
CA GLU A 497 -1.53 -3.45 -25.02
C GLU A 497 -2.01 -4.86 -24.59
N MET A 498 -3.08 -4.94 -23.79
CA MET A 498 -3.51 -6.21 -23.17
C MET A 498 -3.75 -7.37 -24.17
N PRO A 499 -4.22 -7.16 -25.42
CA PRO A 499 -4.43 -8.26 -26.36
C PRO A 499 -3.15 -9.01 -26.71
N GLN A 500 -1.98 -8.37 -26.62
CA GLN A 500 -0.68 -9.01 -26.88
C GLN A 500 -0.30 -10.02 -25.80
N TYR A 501 -0.90 -9.92 -24.61
CA TYR A 501 -0.57 -10.70 -23.41
C TYR A 501 -1.67 -11.70 -23.03
N ASP A 502 -2.55 -12.11 -23.95
CA ASP A 502 -3.65 -13.05 -23.68
C ASP A 502 -3.13 -14.41 -23.18
N LYS A 503 -2.02 -14.89 -23.73
CA LYS A 503 -1.41 -16.15 -23.30
C LYS A 503 -0.90 -16.07 -21.86
N GLU A 504 -0.22 -14.98 -21.51
CA GLU A 504 0.26 -14.70 -20.15
C GLU A 504 -0.90 -14.58 -19.18
N TYR A 505 -1.99 -13.91 -19.58
CA TYR A 505 -3.20 -13.78 -18.80
C TYR A 505 -3.84 -15.14 -18.48
N ARG A 506 -4.04 -15.98 -19.48
CA ARG A 506 -4.60 -17.34 -19.29
C ARG A 506 -3.72 -18.17 -18.37
N ASN A 507 -2.40 -18.14 -18.58
CA ASN A 507 -1.44 -18.82 -17.71
C ASN A 507 -1.48 -18.30 -16.26
N ALA A 508 -1.71 -17.00 -16.08
CA ALA A 508 -1.85 -16.40 -14.76
C ALA A 508 -3.11 -16.88 -14.04
N CYS A 509 -4.26 -16.94 -14.74
CA CYS A 509 -5.50 -17.50 -14.19
C CYS A 509 -5.34 -18.99 -13.81
N ASP A 510 -4.60 -19.77 -14.61
CA ASP A 510 -4.30 -21.18 -14.29
C ASP A 510 -3.44 -21.32 -13.02
N LYS A 511 -2.48 -20.43 -12.82
CA LYS A 511 -1.69 -20.39 -11.58
C LYS A 511 -2.56 -20.05 -10.37
N VAL A 512 -3.42 -19.03 -10.50
CA VAL A 512 -4.36 -18.65 -9.44
C VAL A 512 -5.26 -19.83 -9.04
N ARG A 513 -5.81 -20.57 -10.01
CA ARG A 513 -6.64 -21.76 -9.74
C ARG A 513 -5.86 -22.83 -8.96
N ARG A 514 -4.64 -23.16 -9.40
CA ARG A 514 -3.78 -24.14 -8.72
C ARG A 514 -3.46 -23.74 -7.27
N ASP A 515 -3.12 -22.48 -7.05
CA ASP A 515 -2.79 -21.99 -5.70
C ASP A 515 -4.03 -21.93 -4.80
N ARG A 516 -5.21 -21.54 -5.35
CA ARG A 516 -6.50 -21.62 -4.68
C ARG A 516 -6.81 -23.03 -4.19
N ASP A 517 -6.67 -24.01 -5.09
CA ASP A 517 -7.01 -25.41 -4.78
C ASP A 517 -6.05 -26.01 -3.75
N ALA A 518 -4.76 -25.66 -3.83
CA ALA A 518 -3.76 -26.05 -2.83
C ALA A 518 -4.06 -25.41 -1.46
N LEU A 519 -4.39 -24.11 -1.43
CA LEU A 519 -4.78 -23.41 -0.20
C LEU A 519 -6.06 -24.03 0.39
N PHE A 520 -7.09 -24.29 -0.43
CA PHE A 520 -8.34 -24.91 0.03
C PHE A 520 -8.11 -26.29 0.65
N LYS A 521 -7.27 -27.14 0.03
CA LYS A 521 -6.88 -28.43 0.59
C LYS A 521 -6.15 -28.27 1.94
N GLY A 522 -5.26 -27.28 2.04
CA GLY A 522 -4.55 -26.98 3.26
C GLY A 522 -5.49 -26.50 4.38
N LEU A 523 -6.43 -25.59 4.07
CA LEU A 523 -7.39 -25.07 5.06
C LEU A 523 -8.32 -26.17 5.63
N LYS A 524 -8.65 -27.19 4.85
CA LYS A 524 -9.41 -28.36 5.35
C LYS A 524 -8.69 -29.14 6.46
N THR A 525 -7.39 -29.01 6.60
CA THR A 525 -6.62 -29.67 7.65
C THR A 525 -6.59 -28.88 8.96
N ILE A 526 -7.15 -27.67 9.00
CA ILE A 526 -7.19 -26.82 10.17
C ILE A 526 -8.45 -27.13 10.99
N PRO A 527 -8.35 -27.62 12.23
CA PRO A 527 -9.48 -28.21 12.96
C PRO A 527 -10.57 -27.19 13.33
N TYR A 528 -10.24 -25.92 13.44
CA TYR A 528 -11.16 -24.84 13.76
C TYR A 528 -11.65 -24.04 12.55
N LEU A 529 -11.41 -24.55 11.31
CA LEU A 529 -11.92 -23.96 10.08
C LEU A 529 -12.73 -25.00 9.28
N GLU A 530 -13.85 -24.53 8.76
CA GLU A 530 -14.70 -25.28 7.84
C GLU A 530 -14.81 -24.50 6.51
N PRO A 531 -13.88 -24.71 5.56
CA PRO A 531 -13.86 -23.99 4.30
C PRO A 531 -14.89 -24.53 3.31
N TYR A 532 -15.59 -23.61 2.64
CA TYR A 532 -16.51 -23.93 1.54
C TYR A 532 -15.76 -24.06 0.22
N PRO A 533 -16.21 -24.92 -0.71
CA PRO A 533 -15.58 -25.11 -2.02
C PRO A 533 -15.54 -23.78 -2.81
N PRO A 534 -14.35 -23.30 -3.23
CA PRO A 534 -14.24 -22.03 -3.92
C PRO A 534 -14.36 -22.16 -5.43
N ALA A 535 -15.02 -21.19 -6.09
CA ALA A 535 -14.98 -21.00 -7.53
C ALA A 535 -14.18 -19.74 -7.95
N ALA A 536 -13.98 -18.79 -7.04
CA ALA A 536 -13.19 -17.57 -7.27
C ALA A 536 -11.76 -17.71 -6.69
N ASN A 537 -10.97 -16.63 -6.73
CA ASN A 537 -9.61 -16.60 -6.19
C ASN A 537 -9.56 -16.38 -4.66
N PHE A 538 -10.56 -16.82 -3.94
CA PHE A 538 -10.63 -16.74 -2.48
C PHE A 538 -11.48 -17.87 -1.90
N ILE A 539 -11.23 -18.18 -0.63
CA ILE A 539 -11.93 -19.19 0.13
C ILE A 539 -12.76 -18.53 1.22
N PHE A 540 -14.03 -18.87 1.30
CA PHE A 540 -14.90 -18.54 2.41
C PHE A 540 -14.87 -19.68 3.41
N ALA A 541 -14.77 -19.36 4.70
CA ALA A 541 -14.71 -20.41 5.73
C ALA A 541 -15.49 -20.03 6.97
N ARG A 542 -16.15 -21.01 7.57
CA ARG A 542 -16.72 -20.91 8.90
C ARG A 542 -15.63 -21.11 9.94
N VAL A 543 -15.63 -20.26 10.97
CA VAL A 543 -14.72 -20.34 12.10
C VAL A 543 -15.42 -21.05 13.25
N LEU A 544 -14.79 -22.09 13.78
CA LEU A 544 -15.26 -22.92 14.89
C LEU A 544 -14.53 -22.55 16.18
N GLU A 545 -15.05 -23.01 17.31
CA GLU A 545 -14.38 -22.86 18.60
C GLU A 545 -12.96 -23.47 18.56
N PRO A 546 -11.99 -22.88 19.26
CA PRO A 546 -12.15 -21.82 20.27
C PRO A 546 -12.17 -20.38 19.74
N TYR A 547 -12.14 -20.19 18.42
CA TYR A 547 -12.03 -18.87 17.80
C TYR A 547 -13.37 -18.27 17.37
N THR A 548 -13.41 -16.94 17.36
CA THR A 548 -14.31 -16.15 16.51
C THR A 548 -13.53 -15.64 15.30
N SER A 549 -14.23 -15.23 14.23
CA SER A 549 -13.59 -14.64 13.05
C SER A 549 -12.72 -13.42 13.38
N GLY A 550 -13.18 -12.57 14.32
CA GLY A 550 -12.42 -11.41 14.79
C GLY A 550 -11.19 -11.84 15.60
N SER A 551 -11.32 -12.75 16.57
CA SER A 551 -10.17 -13.18 17.37
C SER A 551 -9.12 -13.94 16.55
N LEU A 552 -9.53 -14.70 15.54
CA LEU A 552 -8.60 -15.36 14.62
C LEU A 552 -7.84 -14.35 13.76
N MET A 553 -8.54 -13.35 13.20
CA MET A 553 -7.92 -12.25 12.45
C MET A 553 -6.91 -11.50 13.32
N ASP A 554 -7.30 -11.14 14.55
CA ASP A 554 -6.46 -10.41 15.51
C ASP A 554 -5.18 -11.21 15.83
N ARG A 555 -5.29 -12.50 16.14
CA ARG A 555 -4.14 -13.35 16.46
C ARG A 555 -3.20 -13.51 15.25
N LEU A 556 -3.73 -13.77 14.07
CA LEU A 556 -2.92 -13.87 12.84
C LEU A 556 -2.15 -12.58 12.58
N PHE A 557 -2.78 -11.42 12.78
CA PHE A 557 -2.09 -10.15 12.61
C PHE A 557 -1.07 -9.89 13.71
N MET A 558 -1.43 -10.14 14.97
CA MET A 558 -0.57 -9.85 16.11
C MET A 558 0.66 -10.77 16.19
N GLU A 559 0.50 -12.04 15.86
CA GLU A 559 1.58 -13.03 16.01
C GLU A 559 2.41 -13.16 14.71
N TYR A 560 1.76 -13.13 13.54
CA TYR A 560 2.38 -13.46 12.25
C TYR A 560 2.40 -12.34 11.23
N SER A 561 1.80 -11.17 11.54
CA SER A 561 1.62 -10.06 10.58
C SER A 561 0.87 -10.50 9.30
N ILE A 562 -0.17 -11.33 9.48
CA ILE A 562 -1.05 -11.82 8.40
C ILE A 562 -2.45 -11.27 8.63
N LEU A 563 -3.04 -10.64 7.60
CA LEU A 563 -4.38 -10.08 7.65
C LEU A 563 -5.34 -10.88 6.78
N ILE A 564 -6.39 -11.46 7.38
CA ILE A 564 -7.53 -12.08 6.70
C ILE A 564 -8.78 -11.22 6.85
N LYS A 565 -9.81 -11.44 6.04
CA LYS A 565 -11.04 -10.65 6.11
C LYS A 565 -12.04 -11.26 7.09
N ASP A 566 -12.29 -10.59 8.20
CA ASP A 566 -13.46 -10.83 9.04
C ASP A 566 -14.76 -10.41 8.32
N CYS A 567 -15.72 -11.32 8.24
CA CYS A 567 -17.01 -11.13 7.58
C CYS A 567 -18.15 -10.81 8.56
N SER A 568 -17.87 -10.48 9.83
CA SER A 568 -18.87 -10.21 10.87
C SER A 568 -19.83 -9.06 10.55
N ASN A 569 -19.45 -8.15 9.66
CA ASN A 569 -20.24 -7.00 9.23
C ASN A 569 -21.05 -7.25 7.95
N LYS A 570 -21.10 -8.47 7.46
CA LYS A 570 -21.85 -8.83 6.26
C LYS A 570 -23.32 -9.12 6.61
N THR A 571 -24.23 -8.50 5.88
CA THR A 571 -25.67 -8.80 5.99
C THR A 571 -25.94 -10.27 5.69
N GLY A 572 -26.81 -10.91 6.45
CA GLY A 572 -27.15 -12.32 6.29
C GLY A 572 -26.14 -13.30 6.85
N LEU A 573 -25.12 -12.86 7.59
CA LEU A 573 -24.17 -13.74 8.27
C LEU A 573 -24.30 -13.66 9.79
N LYS A 574 -24.12 -14.81 10.44
CA LYS A 574 -23.98 -14.86 11.89
C LYS A 574 -22.65 -14.22 12.30
N ARG A 575 -22.74 -13.18 13.12
CA ARG A 575 -21.59 -12.40 13.57
C ARG A 575 -20.53 -13.28 14.25
N GLY A 576 -19.26 -13.04 13.93
CA GLY A 576 -18.12 -13.72 14.55
C GLY A 576 -17.87 -15.14 14.05
N ARG A 577 -18.51 -15.58 12.96
CA ARG A 577 -18.46 -16.97 12.50
C ARG A 577 -17.78 -17.19 11.16
N TYR A 578 -17.52 -16.16 10.36
CA TYR A 578 -17.06 -16.35 8.99
C TYR A 578 -15.89 -15.45 8.64
N VAL A 579 -14.95 -16.01 7.89
CA VAL A 579 -13.80 -15.31 7.30
C VAL A 579 -13.76 -15.53 5.79
N ARG A 580 -13.16 -14.58 5.08
CA ARG A 580 -12.78 -14.72 3.67
C ARG A 580 -11.27 -14.58 3.55
N ILE A 581 -10.64 -15.53 2.86
CA ILE A 581 -9.19 -15.66 2.70
C ILE A 581 -8.89 -15.62 1.21
N ALA A 582 -8.19 -14.59 0.73
CA ALA A 582 -7.71 -14.51 -0.65
C ALA A 582 -6.70 -15.64 -0.92
N SER A 583 -6.71 -16.20 -2.12
CA SER A 583 -5.60 -17.05 -2.57
C SER A 583 -4.47 -16.15 -3.07
N ARG A 584 -3.28 -16.36 -2.53
CA ARG A 584 -2.05 -15.69 -2.97
C ARG A 584 -1.14 -16.68 -3.69
N ASN A 585 0.12 -16.31 -3.91
CA ASN A 585 1.10 -17.26 -4.43
C ASN A 585 1.39 -18.40 -3.44
N LYS A 586 2.04 -19.45 -3.92
CA LYS A 586 2.34 -20.65 -3.13
C LYS A 586 3.04 -20.34 -1.81
N ASP A 587 4.09 -19.52 -1.85
CA ASP A 587 4.93 -19.23 -0.67
C ASP A 587 4.15 -18.48 0.42
N ASP A 588 3.33 -17.50 0.03
CA ASP A 588 2.47 -16.76 0.96
C ASP A 588 1.37 -17.65 1.54
N ASN A 589 0.75 -18.51 0.71
CA ASN A 589 -0.25 -19.46 1.15
C ASN A 589 0.33 -20.48 2.15
N GLU A 590 1.56 -20.95 1.94
CA GLU A 590 2.26 -21.84 2.87
C GLU A 590 2.55 -21.15 4.22
N LYS A 591 2.94 -19.86 4.21
CA LYS A 591 3.13 -19.07 5.44
C LYS A 591 1.82 -18.96 6.24
N LEU A 592 0.69 -18.67 5.57
CA LEU A 592 -0.62 -18.63 6.22
C LEU A 592 -0.99 -19.99 6.82
N LEU A 593 -0.85 -21.08 6.06
CA LEU A 593 -1.18 -22.42 6.54
C LEU A 593 -0.31 -22.84 7.73
N LYS A 594 0.96 -22.47 7.73
CA LYS A 594 1.87 -22.68 8.86
C LYS A 594 1.37 -21.93 10.10
N ALA A 595 1.09 -20.62 9.97
CA ALA A 595 0.57 -19.80 11.06
C ALA A 595 -0.73 -20.37 11.65
N LEU A 596 -1.67 -20.77 10.78
CA LEU A 596 -2.94 -21.39 11.22
C LEU A 596 -2.72 -22.71 11.96
N LYS A 597 -1.75 -23.53 11.56
CA LYS A 597 -1.40 -24.78 12.27
C LYS A 597 -0.77 -24.51 13.64
N GLU A 598 0.05 -23.48 13.77
CA GLU A 598 0.67 -23.10 15.04
C GLU A 598 -0.34 -22.49 16.04
N LEU A 599 -1.48 -22.02 15.54
CA LEU A 599 -2.60 -21.55 16.35
C LEU A 599 -3.57 -22.68 16.77
N SER A 600 -3.34 -23.93 16.32
CA SER A 600 -4.21 -25.09 16.61
C SER A 600 -4.03 -25.63 18.01
#